data_d6d69c355372487ae71a6099ac608d55
#
_entry.id   d6d69c355372487ae71a6099ac608d55
#
_cell.length_a   1.000
_cell.length_b   1.000
_cell.length_c   1.000
_cell.angle_alpha   90.00
_cell.angle_beta   90.00
_cell.angle_gamma   90.00
#
_symmetry.space_group_name_H-M   'P 1'
#
loop_
_entity.id
_entity.type
_entity.pdbx_description
1 polymer ?
#
loop_
_entity_poly.entity_id
_entity_poly.type
_entity_poly.pdbx_seq_one_letter_code
_entity_poly.pdbx_strand_id
1 'polypeptide(L)'
;MGSYAYLTAGIITARQAELMKNAFWPMLRQGLLYTIPLTLVSFAIGVIIAVLCALFIINKIPVLKQIAGIYIWVFRGTPLLVQLFIMYWGICNPLGINKWVACISALSLNVGAYSAETIRAAILSINKGQWEAGYSLGMSYQQTFRRIIIPQAATAVSYTHLTLPT
;
A
#
# COMPACT_ATOMS: atom_id res chain seq x y z
N MET A 1 24.28 34.40 34.30
CA MET A 1 23.33 33.89 33.25
C MET A 1 23.42 32.40 32.99
N GLY A 2 24.56 31.73 33.18
CA GLY A 2 24.72 30.30 32.92
C GLY A 2 23.89 29.35 33.80
N SER A 3 23.73 29.67 35.11
CA SER A 3 23.07 28.77 36.07
C SER A 3 21.58 28.53 35.80
N TYR A 4 20.87 29.53 35.31
CA TYR A 4 19.44 29.38 34.97
C TYR A 4 19.21 28.57 33.72
N ALA A 5 20.12 28.62 32.76
CA ALA A 5 20.04 27.83 31.52
C ALA A 5 20.19 26.32 31.79
N TYR A 6 21.08 25.93 32.70
CA TYR A 6 21.26 24.52 33.10
C TYR A 6 20.08 23.98 33.91
N LEU A 7 19.50 24.82 34.78
CA LEU A 7 18.30 24.45 35.56
C LEU A 7 17.08 24.29 34.67
N THR A 8 16.85 25.22 33.73
CA THR A 8 15.73 25.09 32.76
C THR A 8 15.89 23.90 31.82
N ALA A 9 17.11 23.64 31.32
CA ALA A 9 17.41 22.48 30.52
C ALA A 9 17.20 21.17 31.31
N GLY A 10 17.62 21.11 32.57
CA GLY A 10 17.40 19.95 33.44
C GLY A 10 15.92 19.70 33.74
N ILE A 11 15.11 20.73 33.95
CA ILE A 11 13.66 20.63 34.19
C ILE A 11 12.95 20.19 32.90
N ILE A 12 13.35 20.70 31.71
CA ILE A 12 12.79 20.34 30.44
C ILE A 12 13.09 18.87 30.14
N THR A 13 14.32 18.41 30.35
CA THR A 13 14.70 17.01 30.13
C THR A 13 14.01 16.04 31.09
N ALA A 14 13.88 16.40 32.37
CA ALA A 14 13.13 15.60 33.35
C ALA A 14 11.65 15.50 32.98
N ARG A 15 11.01 16.61 32.62
CA ARG A 15 9.62 16.64 32.18
C ARG A 15 9.40 15.85 30.87
N GLN A 16 10.32 15.93 29.93
CA GLN A 16 10.27 15.16 28.70
C GLN A 16 10.38 13.65 28.97
N ALA A 17 11.30 13.24 29.85
CA ALA A 17 11.46 11.85 30.26
C ALA A 17 10.20 11.29 30.92
N GLU A 18 9.55 12.09 31.79
CA GLU A 18 8.31 11.73 32.45
C GLU A 18 7.13 11.61 31.45
N LEU A 19 7.02 12.56 30.51
CA LEU A 19 6.04 12.50 29.43
C LEU A 19 6.24 11.28 28.54
N MET A 20 7.48 10.96 28.17
CA MET A 20 7.82 9.78 27.38
C MET A 20 7.44 8.49 28.13
N LYS A 21 7.77 8.38 29.41
CA LYS A 21 7.43 7.21 30.24
C LYS A 21 5.91 7.01 30.35
N ASN A 22 5.17 8.11 30.56
CA ASN A 22 3.71 8.06 30.70
C ASN A 22 2.98 7.85 29.37
N ALA A 23 3.56 8.29 28.25
CA ALA A 23 2.99 8.12 26.91
C ALA A 23 3.33 6.75 26.29
N PHE A 24 4.47 6.15 26.63
CA PHE A 24 4.98 4.94 25.99
C PHE A 24 3.99 3.78 26.03
N TRP A 25 3.48 3.46 27.21
CA TRP A 25 2.59 2.31 27.39
C TRP A 25 1.22 2.46 26.69
N PRO A 26 0.53 3.60 26.80
CA PRO A 26 -0.69 3.84 26.04
C PRO A 26 -0.47 3.84 24.52
N MET A 27 0.63 4.44 24.04
CA MET A 27 0.95 4.46 22.59
C MET A 27 1.23 3.04 22.07
N LEU A 28 2.02 2.26 22.81
CA LEU A 28 2.31 0.88 22.44
C LEU A 28 1.03 0.05 22.36
N ARG A 29 0.18 0.15 23.38
CA ARG A 29 -1.10 -0.56 23.42
C ARG A 29 -2.01 -0.17 22.25
N GLN A 30 -2.14 1.12 21.97
CA GLN A 30 -2.96 1.59 20.83
C GLN A 30 -2.37 1.16 19.48
N GLY A 31 -1.06 1.21 19.33
CA GLY A 31 -0.37 0.68 18.14
C GLY A 31 -0.68 -0.78 17.89
N LEU A 32 -0.56 -1.62 18.91
CA LEU A 32 -0.81 -3.05 18.81
C LEU A 32 -2.30 -3.37 18.55
N LEU A 33 -3.21 -2.70 19.25
CA LEU A 33 -4.64 -3.05 19.20
C LEU A 33 -5.37 -2.42 18.01
N TYR A 34 -4.92 -1.27 17.51
CA TYR A 34 -5.63 -0.53 16.47
C TYR A 34 -4.80 -0.39 15.18
N THR A 35 -3.54 0.06 15.27
CA THR A 35 -2.76 0.34 14.07
C THR A 35 -2.40 -0.94 13.33
N ILE A 36 -1.93 -1.97 14.04
CA ILE A 36 -1.55 -3.24 13.39
C ILE A 36 -2.75 -3.92 12.73
N PRO A 37 -3.90 -4.15 13.41
CA PRO A 37 -5.05 -4.77 12.75
C PRO A 37 -5.59 -3.93 11.59
N LEU A 38 -5.67 -2.60 11.74
CA LEU A 38 -6.10 -1.70 10.69
C LEU A 38 -5.21 -1.83 9.44
N THR A 39 -3.89 -1.83 9.64
CA THR A 39 -2.92 -1.96 8.54
C THR A 39 -3.04 -3.31 7.85
N LEU A 40 -3.11 -4.41 8.62
CA LEU A 40 -3.22 -5.75 8.05
C LEU A 40 -4.50 -5.96 7.25
N VAL A 41 -5.64 -5.52 7.76
CA VAL A 41 -6.93 -5.62 7.06
C VAL A 41 -6.91 -4.77 5.79
N SER A 42 -6.47 -3.51 5.89
CA SER A 42 -6.40 -2.61 4.73
C SER A 42 -5.42 -3.12 3.67
N PHE A 43 -4.28 -3.66 4.09
CA PHE A 43 -3.29 -4.23 3.19
C PHE A 43 -3.83 -5.48 2.47
N ALA A 44 -4.48 -6.39 3.19
CA ALA A 44 -5.05 -7.59 2.59
C ALA A 44 -6.11 -7.26 1.52
N ILE A 45 -7.04 -6.34 1.84
CA ILE A 45 -8.04 -5.86 0.88
C ILE A 45 -7.35 -5.15 -0.30
N GLY A 46 -6.38 -4.29 -0.02
CA GLY A 46 -5.61 -3.57 -1.03
C GLY A 46 -4.89 -4.50 -2.01
N VAL A 47 -4.27 -5.57 -1.52
CA VAL A 47 -3.61 -6.58 -2.37
C VAL A 47 -4.62 -7.29 -3.28
N ILE A 48 -5.79 -7.63 -2.78
CA ILE A 48 -6.85 -8.25 -3.62
C ILE A 48 -7.25 -7.30 -4.75
N ILE A 49 -7.51 -6.03 -4.42
CA ILE A 49 -7.84 -5.00 -5.42
C ILE A 49 -6.68 -4.85 -6.44
N ALA A 50 -5.44 -4.82 -5.96
CA ALA A 50 -4.25 -4.69 -6.80
C ALA A 50 -4.13 -5.81 -7.84
N VAL A 51 -4.28 -7.06 -7.40
CA VAL A 51 -4.20 -8.23 -8.28
C VAL A 51 -5.31 -8.17 -9.33
N LEU A 52 -6.55 -7.87 -8.93
CA LEU A 52 -7.67 -7.76 -9.86
C LEU A 52 -7.44 -6.67 -10.91
N CYS A 53 -7.03 -5.47 -10.48
CA CYS A 53 -6.75 -4.36 -11.40
C CYS A 53 -5.59 -4.68 -12.36
N ALA A 54 -4.51 -5.27 -11.86
CA ALA A 54 -3.39 -5.69 -12.69
C ALA A 54 -3.82 -6.73 -13.74
N LEU A 55 -4.62 -7.72 -13.36
CA LEU A 55 -5.14 -8.72 -14.29
C LEU A 55 -6.07 -8.11 -15.35
N PHE A 56 -6.93 -7.17 -14.99
CA PHE A 56 -7.81 -6.49 -15.96
C PHE A 56 -7.01 -5.70 -17.01
N ILE A 57 -5.93 -5.06 -16.60
CA ILE A 57 -5.06 -4.29 -17.49
C ILE A 57 -4.24 -5.22 -18.39
N ILE A 58 -3.64 -6.27 -17.83
CA ILE A 58 -2.76 -7.20 -18.56
C ILE A 58 -3.56 -8.01 -19.59
N ASN A 59 -4.73 -8.51 -19.19
CA ASN A 59 -5.61 -9.27 -20.09
C ASN A 59 -6.40 -8.39 -21.05
N LYS A 60 -6.20 -7.06 -20.99
CA LYS A 60 -6.83 -6.08 -21.90
C LYS A 60 -8.36 -6.16 -21.95
N ILE A 61 -9.01 -6.50 -20.84
CA ILE A 61 -10.48 -6.57 -20.77
C ILE A 61 -11.05 -5.17 -20.99
N PRO A 62 -11.81 -4.89 -22.06
CA PRO A 62 -11.97 -3.52 -22.59
C PRO A 62 -12.45 -2.50 -21.55
N VAL A 63 -13.58 -2.74 -20.90
CA VAL A 63 -14.18 -1.80 -19.93
C VAL A 63 -13.42 -1.81 -18.60
N LEU A 64 -13.09 -3.00 -18.08
CA LEU A 64 -12.41 -3.14 -16.78
C LEU A 64 -11.00 -2.56 -16.79
N LYS A 65 -10.28 -2.66 -17.90
CA LYS A 65 -8.97 -2.02 -18.07
C LYS A 65 -9.08 -0.49 -17.94
N GLN A 66 -10.11 0.13 -18.53
CA GLN A 66 -10.31 1.59 -18.46
C GLN A 66 -10.64 2.01 -17.03
N ILE A 67 -11.57 1.32 -16.37
CA ILE A 67 -11.94 1.58 -14.97
C ILE A 67 -10.73 1.44 -14.05
N ALA A 68 -9.97 0.35 -14.17
CA ALA A 68 -8.75 0.13 -13.40
C ALA A 68 -7.70 1.22 -13.68
N GLY A 69 -7.54 1.64 -14.93
CA GLY A 69 -6.63 2.72 -15.31
C GLY A 69 -6.99 4.06 -14.67
N ILE A 70 -8.27 4.45 -14.73
CA ILE A 70 -8.76 5.69 -14.10
C ILE A 70 -8.58 5.61 -12.58
N TYR A 71 -8.95 4.49 -11.97
CA TYR A 71 -8.76 4.27 -10.54
C TYR A 71 -7.30 4.46 -10.11
N ILE A 72 -6.37 3.79 -10.79
CA ILE A 72 -4.94 3.88 -10.50
C ILE A 72 -4.44 5.32 -10.69
N TRP A 73 -4.87 5.98 -11.76
CA TRP A 73 -4.46 7.36 -12.04
C TRP A 73 -4.94 8.33 -10.95
N VAL A 74 -6.20 8.24 -10.51
CA VAL A 74 -6.76 9.11 -9.47
C VAL A 74 -6.05 8.87 -8.13
N PHE A 75 -5.94 7.62 -7.69
CA PHE A 75 -5.41 7.31 -6.36
C PHE A 75 -3.90 7.50 -6.24
N ARG A 76 -3.14 7.36 -7.33
CA ARG A 76 -1.71 7.68 -7.35
C ARG A 76 -1.43 9.17 -7.58
N GLY A 77 -2.36 9.89 -8.19
CA GLY A 77 -2.26 11.33 -8.44
C GLY A 77 -2.72 12.21 -7.27
N THR A 78 -3.29 11.62 -6.21
CA THR A 78 -3.80 12.37 -5.06
C THR A 78 -3.11 11.95 -3.75
N PRO A 79 -2.85 12.91 -2.82
CA PRO A 79 -2.27 12.58 -1.52
C PRO A 79 -3.20 11.69 -0.69
N LEU A 80 -2.64 10.68 0.00
CA LEU A 80 -3.41 9.79 0.88
C LEU A 80 -4.25 10.54 1.91
N LEU A 81 -3.72 11.63 2.47
CA LEU A 81 -4.43 12.45 3.46
C LEU A 81 -5.73 13.02 2.88
N VAL A 82 -5.69 13.51 1.64
CA VAL A 82 -6.87 14.03 0.93
C VAL A 82 -7.90 12.93 0.71
N GLN A 83 -7.47 11.75 0.29
CA GLN A 83 -8.33 10.58 0.12
C GLN A 83 -9.04 10.21 1.44
N LEU A 84 -8.31 10.27 2.54
CA LEU A 84 -8.83 9.97 3.88
C LEU A 84 -9.88 11.00 4.31
N PHE A 85 -9.65 12.28 4.06
CA PHE A 85 -10.63 13.35 4.34
C PHE A 85 -11.88 13.22 3.48
N ILE A 86 -11.74 12.95 2.18
CA ILE A 86 -12.90 12.74 1.29
C ILE A 86 -13.70 11.53 1.76
N MET A 87 -13.03 10.42 2.08
CA MET A 87 -13.69 9.20 2.52
C MET A 87 -14.42 9.41 3.86
N TYR A 88 -13.76 10.07 4.83
CA TYR A 88 -14.38 10.31 6.13
C TYR A 88 -15.45 11.40 6.09
N TRP A 89 -15.09 12.63 5.69
CA TRP A 89 -15.98 13.79 5.74
C TRP A 89 -16.97 13.84 4.58
N GLY A 90 -16.55 13.41 3.39
CA GLY A 90 -17.38 13.45 2.20
C GLY A 90 -18.37 12.29 2.09
N ILE A 91 -18.01 11.11 2.57
CA ILE A 91 -18.82 9.89 2.37
C ILE A 91 -19.29 9.30 3.70
N CYS A 92 -18.39 8.89 4.57
CA CYS A 92 -18.77 8.10 5.74
C CYS A 92 -19.51 8.91 6.81
N ASN A 93 -19.04 10.10 7.13
CA ASN A 93 -19.65 10.94 8.18
C ASN A 93 -21.10 11.38 7.82
N PRO A 94 -21.41 11.86 6.60
CA PRO A 94 -22.78 12.19 6.23
C PRO A 94 -23.73 11.00 6.22
N LEU A 95 -23.20 9.79 5.98
CA LEU A 95 -23.96 8.54 5.97
C LEU A 95 -24.05 7.85 7.34
N GLY A 96 -23.48 8.45 8.40
CA GLY A 96 -23.40 7.84 9.74
C GLY A 96 -22.52 6.57 9.80
N ILE A 97 -21.63 6.38 8.84
CA ILE A 97 -20.74 5.21 8.77
C ILE A 97 -19.53 5.42 9.70
N ASN A 98 -19.13 4.35 10.37
CA ASN A 98 -18.04 4.37 11.33
C ASN A 98 -16.71 4.83 10.69
N LYS A 99 -15.95 5.65 11.42
CA LYS A 99 -14.61 6.14 11.01
C LYS A 99 -13.63 5.03 10.61
N TRP A 100 -13.73 3.86 11.21
CA TRP A 100 -12.89 2.71 10.86
C TRP A 100 -13.09 2.24 9.42
N VAL A 101 -14.34 2.27 8.94
CA VAL A 101 -14.66 1.94 7.55
C VAL A 101 -14.02 2.96 6.61
N ALA A 102 -14.07 4.25 6.94
CA ALA A 102 -13.40 5.29 6.16
C ALA A 102 -11.89 5.06 6.06
N CYS A 103 -11.24 4.75 7.20
CA CYS A 103 -9.81 4.47 7.23
C CYS A 103 -9.45 3.22 6.41
N ILE A 104 -10.15 2.11 6.64
CA ILE A 104 -9.91 0.85 5.92
C ILE A 104 -10.10 1.07 4.42
N SER A 105 -11.19 1.73 4.00
CA SER A 105 -11.47 1.97 2.59
C SER A 105 -10.41 2.84 1.93
N ALA A 106 -10.06 3.98 2.52
CA ALA A 106 -9.05 4.89 1.96
C ALA A 106 -7.68 4.21 1.84
N LEU A 107 -7.24 3.53 2.90
CA LEU A 107 -5.97 2.81 2.92
C LEU A 107 -5.95 1.65 1.92
N SER A 108 -7.00 0.85 1.86
CA SER A 108 -7.10 -0.27 0.93
C SER A 108 -7.07 0.18 -0.53
N LEU A 109 -7.82 1.23 -0.86
CA LEU A 109 -7.84 1.79 -2.20
C LEU A 109 -6.48 2.40 -2.58
N ASN A 110 -5.82 3.09 -1.65
CA ASN A 110 -4.49 3.65 -1.89
C ASN A 110 -3.46 2.54 -2.13
N VAL A 111 -3.33 1.58 -1.21
CA VAL A 111 -2.42 0.42 -1.33
C VAL A 111 -2.73 -0.36 -2.62
N GLY A 112 -4.01 -0.57 -2.92
CA GLY A 112 -4.45 -1.25 -4.13
C GLY A 112 -3.96 -0.60 -5.41
N ALA A 113 -4.04 0.72 -5.51
CA ALA A 113 -3.61 1.47 -6.70
C ALA A 113 -2.09 1.41 -6.91
N TYR A 114 -1.31 1.61 -5.84
CA TYR A 114 0.16 1.54 -5.92
C TYR A 114 0.64 0.11 -6.22
N SER A 115 0.10 -0.88 -5.52
CA SER A 115 0.47 -2.28 -5.72
C SER A 115 0.05 -2.82 -7.09
N ALA A 116 -1.10 -2.38 -7.63
CA ALA A 116 -1.55 -2.76 -8.98
C ALA A 116 -0.55 -2.32 -10.05
N GLU A 117 -0.04 -1.10 -9.94
CA GLU A 117 0.96 -0.58 -10.88
C GLU A 117 2.30 -1.30 -10.73
N THR A 118 2.73 -1.59 -9.49
CA THR A 118 3.95 -2.37 -9.23
C THR A 118 3.86 -3.77 -9.84
N ILE A 119 2.75 -4.48 -9.63
CA ILE A 119 2.51 -5.80 -10.22
C ILE A 119 2.51 -5.72 -11.75
N ARG A 120 1.81 -4.74 -12.32
CA ARG A 120 1.78 -4.52 -13.77
C ARG A 120 3.17 -4.28 -14.33
N ALA A 121 3.95 -3.42 -13.72
CA ALA A 121 5.30 -3.09 -14.14
C ALA A 121 6.23 -4.31 -14.05
N ALA A 122 6.15 -5.09 -12.97
CA ALA A 122 6.93 -6.29 -12.80
C ALA A 122 6.62 -7.36 -13.87
N ILE A 123 5.35 -7.55 -14.22
CA ILE A 123 4.98 -8.50 -15.27
C ILE A 123 5.45 -8.02 -16.65
N LEU A 124 5.36 -6.72 -16.92
CA LEU A 124 5.81 -6.15 -18.20
C LEU A 124 7.34 -6.10 -18.33
N SER A 125 8.08 -6.13 -17.24
CA SER A 125 9.55 -6.17 -17.26
C SER A 125 10.10 -7.53 -17.65
N ILE A 126 9.31 -8.60 -17.62
CA ILE A 126 9.74 -9.93 -18.02
C ILE A 126 10.01 -9.97 -19.54
N ASN A 127 11.18 -10.46 -19.90
CA ASN A 127 11.62 -10.54 -21.28
C ASN A 127 10.62 -11.35 -22.13
N LYS A 128 10.32 -10.85 -23.33
CA LYS A 128 9.42 -11.51 -24.30
C LYS A 128 9.87 -12.92 -24.63
N GLY A 129 11.17 -13.20 -24.66
CA GLY A 129 11.73 -14.52 -24.86
C GLY A 129 11.26 -15.58 -23.85
N GLN A 130 10.88 -15.18 -22.64
CA GLN A 130 10.28 -16.10 -21.65
C GLN A 130 8.88 -16.56 -22.06
N TRP A 131 8.12 -15.68 -22.69
CA TRP A 131 6.82 -16.03 -23.26
C TRP A 131 6.97 -16.94 -24.48
N GLU A 132 7.90 -16.61 -25.38
CA GLU A 132 8.20 -17.37 -26.59
C GLU A 132 8.72 -18.77 -26.26
N ALA A 133 9.61 -18.89 -25.25
CA ALA A 133 10.09 -20.18 -24.78
C ALA A 133 8.95 -21.05 -24.22
N GLY A 134 8.01 -20.49 -23.46
CA GLY A 134 6.83 -21.20 -22.99
C GLY A 134 5.97 -21.72 -24.15
N TYR A 135 5.72 -20.89 -25.14
CA TYR A 135 4.94 -21.28 -26.32
C TYR A 135 5.66 -22.33 -27.16
N SER A 136 6.99 -22.28 -27.32
CA SER A 136 7.79 -23.26 -28.01
C SER A 136 7.75 -24.64 -27.35
N LEU A 137 7.53 -24.68 -26.04
CA LEU A 137 7.28 -25.91 -25.27
C LEU A 137 5.83 -26.41 -25.35
N GLY A 138 4.99 -25.80 -26.20
CA GLY A 138 3.57 -26.15 -26.33
C GLY A 138 2.69 -25.71 -25.17
N MET A 139 3.17 -24.80 -24.29
CA MET A 139 2.39 -24.32 -23.18
C MET A 139 1.33 -23.30 -23.63
N SER A 140 0.12 -23.40 -23.08
CA SER A 140 -0.92 -22.40 -23.28
C SER A 140 -0.55 -21.07 -22.59
N TYR A 141 -1.21 -19.97 -22.99
CA TYR A 141 -1.02 -18.67 -22.34
C TYR A 141 -1.14 -18.74 -20.80
N GLN A 142 -2.15 -19.42 -20.29
CA GLN A 142 -2.37 -19.56 -18.85
C GLN A 142 -1.26 -20.39 -18.19
N GLN A 143 -0.77 -21.43 -18.84
CA GLN A 143 0.34 -22.25 -18.31
C GLN A 143 1.64 -21.45 -18.27
N THR A 144 1.99 -20.75 -19.35
CA THR A 144 3.16 -19.88 -19.43
C THR A 144 3.09 -18.78 -18.38
N PHE A 145 1.94 -18.10 -18.28
CA PHE A 145 1.73 -17.03 -17.31
C PHE A 145 1.91 -17.51 -15.86
N ARG A 146 1.26 -18.63 -15.47
CA ARG A 146 1.30 -19.12 -14.09
C ARG A 146 2.62 -19.79 -13.71
N ARG A 147 3.26 -20.51 -14.63
CA ARG A 147 4.45 -21.32 -14.33
C ARG A 147 5.77 -20.62 -14.60
N ILE A 148 5.79 -19.66 -15.53
CA ILE A 148 7.02 -18.97 -15.92
C ILE A 148 6.99 -17.50 -15.50
N ILE A 149 5.93 -16.76 -15.86
CA ILE A 149 5.90 -15.31 -15.73
C ILE A 149 5.64 -14.87 -14.28
N ILE A 150 4.61 -15.41 -13.62
CA ILE A 150 4.28 -15.03 -12.23
C ILE A 150 5.45 -15.25 -11.26
N PRO A 151 6.13 -16.41 -11.24
CA PRO A 151 7.26 -16.61 -10.33
C PRO A 151 8.39 -15.61 -10.55
N GLN A 152 8.73 -15.31 -11.81
CA GLN A 152 9.76 -14.32 -12.14
C GLN A 152 9.32 -12.90 -11.77
N ALA A 153 8.07 -12.52 -12.04
CA ALA A 153 7.52 -11.21 -11.67
C ALA A 153 7.48 -11.03 -10.15
N ALA A 154 7.14 -12.05 -9.37
CA ALA A 154 7.17 -12.01 -7.91
C ALA A 154 8.59 -11.73 -7.37
N THR A 155 9.60 -12.34 -7.97
CA THR A 155 11.00 -12.06 -7.64
C THR A 155 11.36 -10.61 -7.98
N ALA A 156 10.96 -10.10 -9.14
CA ALA A 156 11.19 -8.71 -9.55
C ALA A 156 10.54 -7.72 -8.58
N VAL A 157 9.32 -7.97 -8.11
CA VAL A 157 8.66 -7.15 -7.08
C VAL A 157 9.46 -7.13 -5.77
N SER A 158 9.97 -8.29 -5.32
CA SER A 158 10.76 -8.38 -4.10
C SER A 158 12.07 -7.59 -4.22
N TYR A 159 12.75 -7.66 -5.35
CA TYR A 159 13.98 -6.90 -5.59
C TYR A 159 13.76 -5.39 -5.58
N THR A 160 12.68 -4.88 -6.17
CA THR A 160 12.39 -3.43 -6.16
C THR A 160 12.11 -2.87 -4.76
N HIS A 161 11.68 -3.69 -3.82
CA HIS A 161 11.49 -3.30 -2.42
C HIS A 161 12.76 -3.44 -1.57
N LEU A 162 13.74 -4.25 -1.98
CA LEU A 162 14.97 -4.53 -1.23
C LEU A 162 16.17 -3.72 -1.71
N THR A 163 16.20 -3.32 -2.98
CA THR A 163 17.26 -2.46 -3.50
C THR A 163 16.90 -1.00 -3.31
N LEU A 164 17.51 -0.35 -2.32
CA LEU A 164 17.55 1.11 -2.25
C LEU A 164 18.20 1.62 -3.54
N PRO A 165 17.69 2.71 -4.14
CA PRO A 165 18.35 3.33 -5.27
C PRO A 165 19.73 3.83 -4.80
N THR A 166 20.78 3.18 -5.26
CA THR A 166 22.15 3.67 -5.17
C THR A 166 22.40 4.71 -6.24
#